data_63af65b9135c0167ae46815216118606
#
_entry.id   63af65b9135c0167ae46815216118606
#
_cell.length_a   1.000
_cell.length_b   1.000
_cell.length_c   1.000
_cell.angle_alpha   90.00
_cell.angle_beta   90.00
_cell.angle_gamma   90.00
#
_symmetry.space_group_name_H-M   'P 1'
#
loop_
_entity.id
_entity.type
_entity.pdbx_description
1 polymer ?
#
loop_
_entity_poly.entity_id
_entity_poly.type
_entity_poly.pdbx_seq_one_letter_code
_entity_poly.pdbx_strand_id
1 'polypeptide(L)'
;MIIKQAVLETVCGVTSRLPQNTLPEIAFAGKSNVGKSSMINCLLNRKALARTSSQPGKTQTINFYKVNEEAYLVDLPGYGYAKASAEIRADWGKMIERYLHSSRQLRAVFLLIDIRNEPSANDQEMYRWIVAQGYEPVIIATKLDKLKRSQVPKQIRLVRETLELPAGTVLIPFSAQTRQGREEIWDAIESARAVPS
;
A
#
# COMPACT_ATOMS: atom_id res chain seq x y z
N MET A 1 -13.53 -11.22 -2.40
CA MET A 1 -12.78 -12.29 -3.16
C MET A 1 -12.46 -13.50 -2.29
N ILE A 2 -12.64 -14.72 -2.81
CA ILE A 2 -12.17 -15.97 -2.17
C ILE A 2 -10.76 -16.25 -2.67
N ILE A 3 -9.78 -16.31 -1.75
CA ILE A 3 -8.38 -16.55 -2.10
C ILE A 3 -8.12 -18.06 -2.19
N LYS A 4 -8.02 -18.59 -3.39
CA LYS A 4 -7.65 -19.98 -3.67
C LYS A 4 -6.13 -20.13 -3.73
N GLN A 5 -5.46 -19.22 -4.45
CA GLN A 5 -4.02 -19.22 -4.65
C GLN A 5 -3.45 -17.82 -4.45
N ALA A 6 -2.30 -17.73 -3.80
CA ALA A 6 -1.50 -16.51 -3.71
C ALA A 6 -0.02 -16.88 -3.65
N VAL A 7 0.78 -16.30 -4.54
CA VAL A 7 2.21 -16.58 -4.67
C VAL A 7 3.00 -15.29 -4.86
N LEU A 8 4.19 -15.21 -4.27
CA LEU A 8 5.17 -14.18 -4.61
C LEU A 8 5.81 -14.60 -5.93
N GLU A 9 5.44 -13.95 -7.02
CA GLU A 9 5.89 -14.34 -8.37
C GLU A 9 7.15 -13.59 -8.79
N THR A 10 7.23 -12.29 -8.52
CA THR A 10 8.34 -11.46 -8.97
C THR A 10 8.79 -10.50 -7.87
N VAL A 11 10.11 -10.33 -7.76
CA VAL A 11 10.77 -9.39 -6.86
C VAL A 11 11.69 -8.50 -7.69
N CYS A 12 11.43 -7.19 -7.71
CA CYS A 12 12.20 -6.22 -8.48
C CYS A 12 13.01 -5.31 -7.55
N GLY A 13 14.33 -5.29 -7.72
CA GLY A 13 15.23 -4.31 -7.12
C GLY A 13 15.36 -3.03 -7.97
N VAL A 14 16.22 -2.12 -7.53
CA VAL A 14 16.44 -0.81 -8.19
C VAL A 14 16.81 -0.94 -9.67
N THR A 15 17.65 -1.89 -10.02
CA THR A 15 18.14 -2.13 -11.38
C THR A 15 17.34 -3.16 -12.17
N SER A 16 16.36 -3.83 -11.53
CA SER A 16 15.58 -4.88 -12.19
C SER A 16 14.67 -4.29 -13.27
N ARG A 17 14.44 -5.05 -14.33
CA ARG A 17 13.34 -4.76 -15.26
C ARG A 17 12.03 -5.08 -14.57
N LEU A 18 11.04 -4.21 -14.76
CA LEU A 18 9.68 -4.47 -14.28
C LEU A 18 9.04 -5.57 -15.15
N PRO A 19 8.22 -6.46 -14.56
CA PRO A 19 7.51 -7.48 -15.30
C PRO A 19 6.51 -6.84 -16.27
N GLN A 20 6.31 -7.48 -17.41
CA GLN A 20 5.26 -7.10 -18.34
C GLN A 20 4.04 -7.98 -18.07
N ASN A 21 3.28 -7.60 -17.06
CA ASN A 21 2.08 -8.31 -16.66
C ASN A 21 0.91 -7.98 -17.60
N THR A 22 -0.04 -8.92 -17.67
CA THR A 22 -1.31 -8.75 -18.39
C THR A 22 -2.51 -8.63 -17.46
N LEU A 23 -2.33 -8.99 -16.19
CA LEU A 23 -3.36 -8.92 -15.16
C LEU A 23 -3.35 -7.55 -14.46
N PRO A 24 -4.52 -7.09 -13.97
CA PRO A 24 -4.61 -5.86 -13.19
C PRO A 24 -3.65 -5.85 -11.99
N GLU A 25 -3.02 -4.71 -11.76
CA GLU A 25 -2.13 -4.48 -10.63
C GLU A 25 -2.75 -3.48 -9.65
N ILE A 26 -2.67 -3.79 -8.35
CA ILE A 26 -3.09 -2.93 -7.24
C ILE A 26 -1.86 -2.68 -6.38
N ALA A 27 -1.40 -1.43 -6.33
CA ALA A 27 -0.19 -1.06 -5.60
C ALA A 27 -0.48 -0.60 -4.17
N PHE A 28 0.40 -0.98 -3.25
CA PHE A 28 0.34 -0.59 -1.84
C PHE A 28 1.59 0.19 -1.47
N ALA A 29 1.39 1.46 -1.10
CA ALA A 29 2.41 2.36 -0.58
C ALA A 29 2.20 2.59 0.92
N GLY A 30 3.27 2.89 1.64
CA GLY A 30 3.17 3.20 3.06
C GLY A 30 4.52 3.35 3.71
N LYS A 31 4.54 4.05 4.83
CA LYS A 31 5.74 4.23 5.65
C LYS A 31 6.26 2.88 6.17
N SER A 32 7.56 2.77 6.36
CA SER A 32 8.15 1.62 7.05
C SER A 32 7.45 1.35 8.37
N ASN A 33 7.11 0.09 8.64
CA ASN A 33 6.38 -0.36 9.83
C ASN A 33 4.94 0.17 9.98
N VAL A 34 4.33 0.68 8.93
CA VAL A 34 2.91 1.08 8.94
C VAL A 34 1.95 -0.11 9.07
N GLY A 35 2.41 -1.32 8.77
CA GLY A 35 1.60 -2.55 8.78
C GLY A 35 1.28 -3.11 7.38
N LYS A 36 1.98 -2.65 6.34
CA LYS A 36 1.74 -3.02 4.95
C LYS A 36 1.84 -4.52 4.69
N SER A 37 2.93 -5.17 5.10
CA SER A 37 3.10 -6.63 4.96
C SER A 37 2.06 -7.42 5.79
N SER A 38 1.70 -6.94 6.98
CA SER A 38 0.65 -7.56 7.80
C SER A 38 -0.71 -7.47 7.11
N MET A 39 -1.01 -6.34 6.46
CA MET A 39 -2.24 -6.17 5.70
C MET A 39 -2.27 -7.10 4.48
N ILE A 40 -1.21 -7.15 3.68
CA ILE A 40 -1.11 -8.03 2.52
C ILE A 40 -1.31 -9.50 2.95
N ASN A 41 -0.64 -9.93 4.01
CA ASN A 41 -0.82 -11.28 4.55
C ASN A 41 -2.28 -11.53 5.01
N CYS A 42 -2.92 -10.55 5.64
CA CYS A 42 -4.31 -10.63 6.05
C CYS A 42 -5.25 -10.73 4.83
N LEU A 43 -5.04 -9.90 3.80
CA LEU A 43 -5.81 -9.95 2.56
C LEU A 43 -5.69 -11.32 1.88
N LEU A 44 -4.48 -11.83 1.76
CA LEU A 44 -4.17 -13.09 1.09
C LEU A 44 -4.47 -14.33 1.94
N ASN A 45 -4.93 -14.15 3.19
CA ASN A 45 -5.14 -15.22 4.15
C ASN A 45 -3.91 -16.13 4.32
N ARG A 46 -2.73 -15.50 4.41
CA ARG A 46 -1.42 -16.14 4.60
C ARG A 46 -0.74 -15.58 5.85
N LYS A 47 0.06 -16.42 6.53
CA LYS A 47 0.75 -15.99 7.77
C LYS A 47 2.02 -15.21 7.52
N ALA A 48 2.75 -15.49 6.45
CA ALA A 48 4.09 -14.94 6.21
C ALA A 48 4.50 -14.92 4.73
N LEU A 49 3.56 -14.74 3.79
CA LEU A 49 3.88 -14.61 2.38
C LEU A 49 4.57 -13.28 2.11
N ALA A 50 4.01 -12.18 2.60
CA ALA A 50 4.67 -10.88 2.64
C ALA A 50 5.55 -10.82 3.89
N ARG A 51 6.85 -10.63 3.69
CA ARG A 51 7.81 -10.58 4.81
C ARG A 51 7.77 -9.22 5.48
N THR A 52 7.59 -9.22 6.79
CA THR A 52 7.83 -8.05 7.63
C THR A 52 9.33 -7.86 7.77
N SER A 53 9.95 -6.98 7.00
CA SER A 53 11.35 -6.66 7.18
C SER A 53 11.50 -5.69 8.35
N SER A 54 11.93 -6.21 9.49
CA SER A 54 12.31 -5.41 10.67
C SER A 54 13.79 -5.00 10.66
N GLN A 55 14.57 -5.41 9.63
CA GLN A 55 16.00 -5.12 9.59
C GLN A 55 16.31 -3.91 8.69
N PRO A 56 17.01 -2.90 9.26
CA PRO A 56 17.56 -1.77 8.52
C PRO A 56 18.58 -2.24 7.48
N GLY A 57 18.57 -1.64 6.29
CA GLY A 57 19.64 -1.82 5.29
C GLY A 57 19.46 -2.99 4.32
N LYS A 58 18.36 -3.77 4.36
CA LYS A 58 18.05 -4.69 3.26
C LYS A 58 17.54 -3.92 2.05
N THR A 59 18.05 -4.28 0.89
CA THR A 59 17.61 -3.80 -0.43
C THR A 59 16.09 -3.84 -0.48
N GLN A 60 15.46 -2.69 -0.59
CA GLN A 60 14.03 -2.61 -0.73
C GLN A 60 13.65 -2.98 -2.15
N THR A 61 12.57 -3.72 -2.29
CA THR A 61 12.12 -4.28 -3.55
C THR A 61 10.64 -3.98 -3.76
N ILE A 62 10.22 -3.97 -5.02
CA ILE A 62 8.81 -4.07 -5.40
C ILE A 62 8.49 -5.55 -5.51
N ASN A 63 7.49 -6.01 -4.76
CA ASN A 63 7.10 -7.42 -4.73
C ASN A 63 5.72 -7.61 -5.35
N PHE A 64 5.62 -8.53 -6.31
CA PHE A 64 4.40 -8.84 -7.04
C PHE A 64 3.82 -10.15 -6.53
N TYR A 65 2.68 -10.06 -5.86
CA TYR A 65 1.92 -11.21 -5.37
C TYR A 65 0.78 -11.52 -6.33
N LYS A 66 0.90 -12.60 -7.08
CA LYS A 66 -0.19 -13.04 -7.96
C LYS A 66 -1.28 -13.73 -7.15
N VAL A 67 -2.53 -13.36 -7.41
CA VAL A 67 -3.72 -13.82 -6.70
C VAL A 67 -4.70 -14.46 -7.67
N ASN A 68 -5.05 -15.71 -7.45
CA ASN A 68 -6.06 -16.48 -8.21
C ASN A 68 -5.89 -16.45 -9.73
N GLU A 69 -4.70 -16.17 -10.25
CA GLU A 69 -4.49 -15.89 -11.71
C GLU A 69 -5.38 -14.74 -12.23
N GLU A 70 -5.79 -13.81 -11.35
CA GLU A 70 -6.75 -12.75 -11.68
C GLU A 70 -6.19 -11.34 -11.49
N ALA A 71 -5.23 -11.14 -10.58
CA ALA A 71 -4.64 -9.85 -10.27
C ALA A 71 -3.28 -9.96 -9.58
N TYR A 72 -2.54 -8.85 -9.54
CA TYR A 72 -1.38 -8.68 -8.70
C TYR A 72 -1.64 -7.68 -7.58
N LEU A 73 -1.29 -8.06 -6.35
CA LEU A 73 -1.06 -7.13 -5.27
C LEU A 73 0.43 -6.75 -5.29
N VAL A 74 0.72 -5.47 -5.45
CA VAL A 74 2.08 -4.97 -5.63
C VAL A 74 2.53 -4.21 -4.39
N ASP A 75 3.48 -4.78 -3.66
CA ASP A 75 4.04 -4.21 -2.44
C ASP A 75 5.19 -3.27 -2.80
N LEU A 76 4.97 -1.97 -2.67
CA LEU A 76 5.99 -0.95 -2.94
C LEU A 76 6.95 -0.80 -1.73
N PRO A 77 8.20 -0.36 -1.95
CA PRO A 77 9.13 -0.10 -0.86
C PRO A 77 8.55 0.86 0.19
N GLY A 78 8.77 0.55 1.47
CA GLY A 78 8.37 1.44 2.55
C GLY A 78 9.21 2.71 2.57
N TYR A 79 8.58 3.89 2.66
CA TYR A 79 9.26 5.17 2.77
C TYR A 79 9.51 5.60 4.22
N GLY A 80 10.19 6.72 4.42
CA GLY A 80 10.38 7.34 5.75
C GLY A 80 11.33 6.57 6.67
N TYR A 81 12.24 5.77 6.10
CA TYR A 81 13.23 5.06 6.89
C TYR A 81 14.34 6.01 7.37
N ALA A 82 14.30 6.39 8.65
CA ALA A 82 15.20 7.40 9.24
C ALA A 82 16.71 7.05 9.15
N LYS A 83 17.03 5.76 9.06
CA LYS A 83 18.43 5.27 9.00
C LYS A 83 18.95 5.06 7.56
N ALA A 84 18.13 5.29 6.53
CA ALA A 84 18.58 5.20 5.15
C ALA A 84 19.31 6.49 4.73
N SER A 85 20.41 6.34 3.96
CA SER A 85 21.09 7.50 3.37
C SER A 85 20.18 8.26 2.40
N ALA A 86 20.53 9.51 2.10
CA ALA A 86 19.79 10.31 1.11
C ALA A 86 19.78 9.63 -0.27
N GLU A 87 20.89 9.01 -0.67
CA GLU A 87 21.04 8.27 -1.94
C GLU A 87 20.07 7.09 -2.01
N ILE A 88 20.02 6.26 -0.95
CA ILE A 88 19.12 5.10 -0.89
C ILE A 88 17.65 5.56 -0.98
N ARG A 89 17.29 6.66 -0.30
CA ARG A 89 15.92 7.21 -0.39
C ARG A 89 15.59 7.72 -1.80
N ALA A 90 16.55 8.35 -2.47
CA ALA A 90 16.39 8.80 -3.85
C ALA A 90 16.21 7.63 -4.81
N ASP A 91 16.94 6.54 -4.64
CA ASP A 91 16.81 5.33 -5.46
C ASP A 91 15.45 4.65 -5.29
N TRP A 92 14.91 4.63 -4.08
CA TRP A 92 13.55 4.12 -3.83
C TRP A 92 12.49 5.00 -4.49
N GLY A 93 12.63 6.31 -4.41
CA GLY A 93 11.76 7.26 -5.10
C GLY A 93 11.73 7.01 -6.61
N LYS A 94 12.90 6.93 -7.23
CA LYS A 94 13.03 6.63 -8.65
C LYS A 94 12.44 5.26 -9.04
N MET A 95 12.59 4.25 -8.20
CA MET A 95 12.04 2.92 -8.45
C MET A 95 10.51 2.92 -8.42
N ILE A 96 9.90 3.58 -7.43
CA ILE A 96 8.46 3.72 -7.32
C ILE A 96 7.92 4.56 -8.49
N GLU A 97 8.55 5.69 -8.79
CA GLU A 97 8.20 6.55 -9.91
C GLU A 97 8.22 5.79 -11.24
N ARG A 98 9.32 5.07 -11.51
CA ARG A 98 9.43 4.23 -12.71
C ARG A 98 8.29 3.21 -12.78
N TYR A 99 7.93 2.57 -11.67
CA TYR A 99 6.83 1.62 -11.64
C TYR A 99 5.49 2.29 -11.97
N LEU A 100 5.15 3.39 -11.30
CA LEU A 100 3.88 4.09 -11.50
C LEU A 100 3.73 4.62 -12.93
N HIS A 101 4.82 5.06 -13.55
CA HIS A 101 4.81 5.54 -14.94
C HIS A 101 4.77 4.43 -15.99
N SER A 102 5.41 3.29 -15.72
CA SER A 102 5.60 2.27 -16.75
C SER A 102 4.61 1.12 -16.68
N SER A 103 3.94 0.90 -15.55
CA SER A 103 2.92 -0.16 -15.47
C SER A 103 1.64 0.24 -16.21
N ARG A 104 1.36 -0.50 -17.28
CA ARG A 104 0.09 -0.36 -18.03
C ARG A 104 -1.08 -1.06 -17.34
N GLN A 105 -0.80 -1.91 -16.36
CA GLN A 105 -1.79 -2.73 -15.67
C GLN A 105 -2.19 -2.17 -14.30
N LEU A 106 -1.53 -1.09 -13.85
CA LEU A 106 -1.86 -0.46 -12.58
C LEU A 106 -3.25 0.18 -12.65
N ARG A 107 -4.14 -0.24 -11.74
CA ARG A 107 -5.53 0.21 -11.64
C ARG A 107 -5.78 1.12 -10.46
N ALA A 108 -5.10 0.89 -9.35
CA ALA A 108 -5.27 1.69 -8.14
C ALA A 108 -4.00 1.68 -7.28
N VAL A 109 -3.83 2.75 -6.52
CA VAL A 109 -2.79 2.88 -5.50
C VAL A 109 -3.48 3.03 -4.14
N PHE A 110 -3.10 2.18 -3.19
CA PHE A 110 -3.57 2.21 -1.82
C PHE A 110 -2.47 2.78 -0.94
N LEU A 111 -2.76 3.85 -0.21
CA LEU A 111 -1.82 4.48 0.71
C LEU A 111 -2.16 4.14 2.15
N LEU A 112 -1.23 3.50 2.84
CA LEU A 112 -1.39 3.08 4.23
C LEU A 112 -0.87 4.15 5.19
N ILE A 113 -1.72 4.51 6.16
CA ILE A 113 -1.43 5.48 7.22
C ILE A 113 -1.67 4.79 8.59
N ASP A 114 -0.79 5.03 9.55
CA ASP A 114 -0.99 4.56 10.92
C ASP A 114 -2.05 5.43 11.62
N ILE A 115 -3.24 4.87 11.88
CA ILE A 115 -4.39 5.61 12.44
C ILE A 115 -4.12 6.24 13.82
N ARG A 116 -3.10 5.75 14.53
CA ARG A 116 -2.78 6.23 15.88
C ARG A 116 -2.20 7.64 15.91
N ASN A 117 -1.65 8.08 14.79
CA ASN A 117 -0.90 9.34 14.69
C ASN A 117 -1.46 10.24 13.60
N GLU A 118 -1.16 11.50 13.69
CA GLU A 118 -1.29 12.42 12.57
C GLU A 118 -0.39 11.97 11.42
N PRO A 119 -0.84 12.01 10.15
CA PRO A 119 0.00 11.73 9.00
C PRO A 119 1.28 12.56 9.00
N SER A 120 2.42 11.90 8.94
CA SER A 120 3.73 12.56 8.92
C SER A 120 3.95 13.36 7.64
N ALA A 121 4.95 14.26 7.64
CA ALA A 121 5.34 14.99 6.42
C ALA A 121 5.63 14.05 5.24
N ASN A 122 6.26 12.88 5.48
CA ASN A 122 6.50 11.89 4.45
C ASN A 122 5.20 11.25 3.93
N ASP A 123 4.19 11.05 4.78
CA ASP A 123 2.89 10.55 4.37
C ASP A 123 2.16 11.57 3.47
N GLN A 124 2.20 12.84 3.85
CA GLN A 124 1.63 13.94 3.08
C GLN A 124 2.34 14.12 1.73
N GLU A 125 3.67 14.02 1.72
CA GLU A 125 4.48 14.09 0.50
C GLU A 125 4.14 12.92 -0.45
N MET A 126 4.06 11.69 0.07
CA MET A 126 3.69 10.52 -0.72
C MET A 126 2.27 10.65 -1.28
N TYR A 127 1.31 11.13 -0.48
CA TYR A 127 -0.05 11.37 -0.96
C TYR A 127 -0.07 12.36 -2.13
N ARG A 128 0.55 13.54 -1.95
CA ARG A 128 0.63 14.57 -3.01
C ARG A 128 1.32 14.04 -4.26
N TRP A 129 2.38 13.26 -4.07
CA TRP A 129 3.11 12.69 -5.18
C TRP A 129 2.28 11.67 -5.98
N ILE A 130 1.54 10.76 -5.30
CA ILE A 130 0.61 9.82 -5.95
C ILE A 130 -0.45 10.58 -6.75
N VAL A 131 -1.04 11.63 -6.16
CA VAL A 131 -2.03 12.48 -6.84
C VAL A 131 -1.44 13.19 -8.07
N ALA A 132 -0.20 13.69 -7.96
CA ALA A 132 0.51 14.31 -9.08
C ALA A 132 0.79 13.34 -10.24
N GLN A 133 0.83 12.03 -9.98
CA GLN A 133 0.93 10.99 -11.01
C GLN A 133 -0.43 10.66 -11.66
N GLY A 134 -1.51 11.32 -11.27
CA GLY A 134 -2.85 11.14 -11.82
C GLY A 134 -3.68 10.04 -11.15
N TYR A 135 -3.26 9.54 -9.98
CA TYR A 135 -4.01 8.54 -9.22
C TYR A 135 -4.78 9.17 -8.06
N GLU A 136 -5.99 8.69 -7.82
CA GLU A 136 -6.73 8.95 -6.59
C GLU A 136 -6.48 7.79 -5.60
N PRO A 137 -5.62 7.96 -4.57
CA PRO A 137 -5.30 6.85 -3.69
C PRO A 137 -6.47 6.51 -2.76
N VAL A 138 -6.70 5.20 -2.58
CA VAL A 138 -7.52 4.68 -1.49
C VAL A 138 -6.68 4.73 -0.21
N ILE A 139 -7.20 5.36 0.83
CA ILE A 139 -6.49 5.49 2.12
C ILE A 139 -6.86 4.33 3.04
N ILE A 140 -5.86 3.61 3.54
CA ILE A 140 -6.03 2.55 4.54
C ILE A 140 -5.47 3.03 5.87
N ALA A 141 -6.33 3.25 6.84
CA ALA A 141 -5.94 3.65 8.19
C ALA A 141 -5.68 2.40 9.05
N THR A 142 -4.42 1.99 9.14
CA THR A 142 -3.98 0.73 9.76
C THR A 142 -3.91 0.80 11.28
N LYS A 143 -3.76 -0.37 11.94
CA LYS A 143 -3.61 -0.53 13.40
C LYS A 143 -4.82 -0.06 14.21
N LEU A 144 -6.01 -0.21 13.63
CA LEU A 144 -7.27 0.17 14.28
C LEU A 144 -7.46 -0.49 15.66
N ASP A 145 -6.97 -1.71 15.84
CA ASP A 145 -7.00 -2.45 17.11
C ASP A 145 -6.22 -1.76 18.25
N LYS A 146 -5.38 -0.80 17.95
CA LYS A 146 -4.60 -0.03 18.95
C LYS A 146 -5.33 1.22 19.45
N LEU A 147 -6.52 1.51 18.94
CA LEU A 147 -7.34 2.63 19.37
C LEU A 147 -8.57 2.17 20.14
N LYS A 148 -8.98 2.98 21.13
CA LYS A 148 -10.32 2.85 21.71
C LYS A 148 -11.37 3.26 20.67
N ARG A 149 -12.50 2.57 20.64
CA ARG A 149 -13.60 2.83 19.69
C ARG A 149 -14.02 4.31 19.65
N SER A 150 -14.03 4.98 20.81
CA SER A 150 -14.39 6.40 20.92
C SER A 150 -13.38 7.36 20.26
N GLN A 151 -12.14 6.93 20.03
CA GLN A 151 -11.09 7.74 19.42
C GLN A 151 -11.10 7.67 17.88
N VAL A 152 -11.70 6.62 17.32
CA VAL A 152 -11.66 6.34 15.87
C VAL A 152 -12.21 7.49 15.03
N PRO A 153 -13.40 8.07 15.31
CA PRO A 153 -13.92 9.17 14.50
C PRO A 153 -12.99 10.39 14.46
N LYS A 154 -12.39 10.72 15.61
CA LYS A 154 -11.44 11.83 15.72
C LYS A 154 -10.19 11.58 14.86
N GLN A 155 -9.66 10.38 14.90
CA GLN A 155 -8.45 10.03 14.13
C GLN A 155 -8.72 9.97 12.62
N ILE A 156 -9.86 9.45 12.20
CA ILE A 156 -10.28 9.48 10.79
C ILE A 156 -10.37 10.92 10.29
N ARG A 157 -10.99 11.80 11.08
CA ARG A 157 -11.08 13.23 10.76
C ARG A 157 -9.69 13.87 10.64
N LEU A 158 -8.79 13.60 11.59
CA LEU A 158 -7.43 14.11 11.57
C LEU A 158 -6.69 13.66 10.30
N VAL A 159 -6.79 12.38 9.91
CA VAL A 159 -6.19 11.88 8.66
C VAL A 159 -6.74 12.62 7.45
N ARG A 160 -8.06 12.81 7.37
CA ARG A 160 -8.69 13.54 6.26
C ARG A 160 -8.25 14.98 6.17
N GLU A 161 -8.20 15.68 7.30
CA GLU A 161 -7.80 17.09 7.37
C GLU A 161 -6.32 17.26 7.03
N THR A 162 -5.44 16.43 7.61
CA THR A 162 -3.97 16.55 7.40
C THR A 162 -3.55 16.21 5.97
N LEU A 163 -4.20 15.22 5.34
CA LEU A 163 -3.94 14.88 3.94
C LEU A 163 -4.75 15.72 2.95
N GLU A 164 -5.63 16.61 3.43
CA GLU A 164 -6.52 17.45 2.59
C GLU A 164 -7.34 16.60 1.62
N LEU A 165 -7.91 15.48 2.12
CA LEU A 165 -8.62 14.51 1.27
C LEU A 165 -9.91 15.11 0.70
N PRO A 166 -10.16 15.01 -0.62
CA PRO A 166 -11.46 15.30 -1.21
C PRO A 166 -12.60 14.54 -0.51
N ALA A 167 -13.81 15.10 -0.50
CA ALA A 167 -14.95 14.52 0.21
C ALA A 167 -15.29 13.09 -0.22
N GLY A 168 -15.07 12.75 -1.50
CA GLY A 168 -15.32 11.42 -2.07
C GLY A 168 -14.20 10.40 -1.85
N THR A 169 -13.04 10.79 -1.29
CA THR A 169 -11.92 9.87 -1.12
C THR A 169 -12.26 8.73 -0.18
N VAL A 170 -12.05 7.50 -0.65
CA VAL A 170 -12.25 6.29 0.15
C VAL A 170 -11.18 6.20 1.23
N LEU A 171 -11.62 6.11 2.49
CA LEU A 171 -10.76 5.88 3.65
C LEU A 171 -11.32 4.71 4.45
N ILE A 172 -10.54 3.65 4.61
CA ILE A 172 -10.94 2.41 5.26
C ILE A 172 -10.09 2.19 6.51
N PRO A 173 -10.68 2.25 7.72
CA PRO A 173 -10.01 1.82 8.95
C PRO A 173 -9.78 0.32 8.92
N PHE A 174 -8.55 -0.11 9.26
CA PHE A 174 -8.15 -1.51 9.14
C PHE A 174 -7.34 -2.01 10.33
N SER A 175 -7.61 -3.26 10.71
CA SER A 175 -6.79 -4.04 11.65
C SER A 175 -6.43 -5.40 11.07
N ALA A 176 -5.13 -5.69 10.93
CA ALA A 176 -4.67 -7.02 10.54
C ALA A 176 -4.93 -8.06 11.64
N GLN A 177 -5.01 -7.64 12.90
CA GLN A 177 -5.21 -8.52 14.05
C GLN A 177 -6.67 -8.98 14.14
N THR A 178 -7.63 -8.07 14.02
CA THR A 178 -9.07 -8.36 14.12
C THR A 178 -9.71 -8.64 12.76
N ARG A 179 -9.01 -8.39 11.67
CA ARG A 179 -9.47 -8.44 10.28
C ARG A 179 -10.56 -7.41 9.94
N GLN A 180 -10.84 -6.47 10.82
CA GLN A 180 -11.78 -5.39 10.52
C GLN A 180 -11.28 -4.56 9.34
N GLY A 181 -12.17 -4.20 8.42
CA GLY A 181 -11.85 -3.46 7.19
C GLY A 181 -11.36 -4.33 6.02
N ARG A 182 -11.17 -5.65 6.24
CA ARG A 182 -10.64 -6.55 5.21
C ARG A 182 -11.58 -6.69 4.00
N GLU A 183 -12.87 -6.85 4.24
CA GLU A 183 -13.85 -7.00 3.17
C GLU A 183 -14.00 -5.68 2.38
N GLU A 184 -14.02 -4.54 3.06
CA GLU A 184 -14.09 -3.22 2.44
C GLU A 184 -12.87 -2.95 1.55
N ILE A 185 -11.67 -3.41 1.96
CA ILE A 185 -10.47 -3.31 1.11
C ILE A 185 -10.63 -4.20 -0.13
N TRP A 186 -11.16 -5.43 0.01
CA TRP A 186 -11.41 -6.29 -1.14
C TRP A 186 -12.45 -5.70 -2.09
N ASP A 187 -13.51 -5.08 -1.58
CA ASP A 187 -14.52 -4.42 -2.41
C ASP A 187 -13.90 -3.27 -3.21
N ALA A 188 -13.02 -2.48 -2.59
CA ALA A 188 -12.27 -1.44 -3.30
C ALA A 188 -11.32 -2.01 -4.37
N ILE A 189 -10.65 -3.12 -4.09
CA ILE A 189 -9.78 -3.83 -5.05
C ILE A 189 -10.61 -4.35 -6.24
N GLU A 190 -11.74 -5.01 -5.98
CA GLU A 190 -12.62 -5.53 -7.03
C GLU A 190 -13.18 -4.40 -7.91
N SER A 191 -13.59 -3.29 -7.30
CA SER A 191 -14.05 -2.12 -8.03
C SER A 191 -12.96 -1.55 -8.95
N ALA A 192 -11.73 -1.45 -8.45
CA ALA A 192 -10.59 -0.96 -9.24
C ALA A 192 -10.24 -1.91 -10.41
N ARG A 193 -10.32 -3.23 -10.20
CA ARG A 193 -10.08 -4.24 -11.26
C ARG A 193 -11.09 -4.19 -12.40
N ALA A 194 -12.32 -3.80 -12.10
CA ALA A 194 -13.40 -3.75 -13.09
C ALA A 194 -13.28 -2.57 -14.07
N VAL A 195 -12.40 -1.60 -13.78
CA VAL A 195 -12.18 -0.45 -14.68
C VAL A 195 -11.34 -0.91 -15.87
N PRO A 196 -11.83 -0.74 -17.13
CA PRO A 196 -11.03 -1.02 -18.32
C PRO A 196 -9.76 -0.16 -18.40
N SER A 197 -8.75 -0.68 -19.08
CA SER A 197 -7.46 0.03 -19.33
C SER A 197 -7.65 1.22 -20.23
#